data_406fed6c01f6a644ef15b5ce65834a41
#
_entry.id   406fed6c01f6a644ef15b5ce65834a41
#
_cell.length_a   1.000
_cell.length_b   1.000
_cell.length_c   1.000
_cell.angle_alpha   90.00
_cell.angle_beta   90.00
_cell.angle_gamma   90.00
#
_symmetry.space_group_name_H-M   'P 1'
#
loop_
_entity.id
_entity.type
_entity.pdbx_description
1 polymer ?
#
loop_
_entity_poly.entity_id
_entity_poly.type
_entity_poly.pdbx_seq_one_letter_code
_entity_poly.pdbx_strand_id
1 'polypeptide(L)'
;MYNIMNFGEKHIACVLLVDVSGSMSGDAIRELNEGLRVFGEALQSDSKAYGCADVCVVSFGSAVQQVVPFCPAAEYVPPVLTAGGLTAMNEAIITGLDMIEMRKQEYKDVGVDYWRPWVFLLTDGVPTDNELYQDAQQRLQDALNGKKINFFPMGIGGGADTQALKKYTKNGSGMVLKASKENFQEAFVWLSSSMSVVSRSDPSMSKVDLEPLPNTITVEL
;
A
#
# COMPACT_ATOMS: atom_id res chain seq x y z
N MET A 1 2.89 -23.68 -6.97
CA MET A 1 2.73 -23.65 -5.49
C MET A 1 2.69 -22.17 -5.12
N TYR A 2 1.68 -21.73 -4.36
CA TYR A 2 1.58 -20.33 -3.97
C TYR A 2 2.65 -19.97 -2.95
N ASN A 3 3.20 -18.76 -3.03
CA ASN A 3 4.20 -18.27 -2.08
C ASN A 3 3.51 -17.75 -0.81
N ILE A 4 3.12 -18.67 0.06
CA ILE A 4 2.44 -18.42 1.34
C ILE A 4 3.15 -19.26 2.41
N MET A 5 3.46 -18.65 3.54
CA MET A 5 4.02 -19.33 4.72
C MET A 5 2.94 -19.50 5.79
N ASN A 6 3.21 -20.29 6.84
CA ASN A 6 2.37 -20.38 8.04
C ASN A 6 0.87 -20.60 7.77
N PHE A 7 0.51 -21.59 6.97
CA PHE A 7 -0.89 -21.90 6.54
C PHE A 7 -1.92 -22.01 7.68
N GLY A 8 -1.50 -22.24 8.91
CA GLY A 8 -2.37 -22.28 10.09
C GLY A 8 -2.66 -20.94 10.74
N GLU A 9 -2.11 -19.86 10.20
CA GLU A 9 -2.22 -18.52 10.75
C GLU A 9 -3.03 -17.61 9.81
N LYS A 10 -3.61 -16.57 10.40
CA LYS A 10 -4.35 -15.57 9.64
C LYS A 10 -3.42 -14.54 9.03
N HIS A 11 -3.50 -14.35 7.72
CA HIS A 11 -2.60 -13.50 6.94
C HIS A 11 -3.13 -12.08 6.76
N ILE A 12 -2.20 -11.14 6.50
CA ILE A 12 -2.52 -9.79 6.03
C ILE A 12 -1.78 -9.52 4.72
N ALA A 13 -2.53 -9.27 3.64
CA ALA A 13 -1.96 -8.86 2.36
C ALA A 13 -1.89 -7.34 2.26
N CYS A 14 -0.76 -6.83 1.81
CA CYS A 14 -0.53 -5.40 1.56
C CYS A 14 0.02 -5.18 0.16
N VAL A 15 -0.63 -4.32 -0.62
CA VAL A 15 -0.10 -3.80 -1.88
C VAL A 15 0.37 -2.36 -1.66
N LEU A 16 1.64 -2.11 -1.96
CA LEU A 16 2.22 -0.78 -2.02
C LEU A 16 2.20 -0.29 -3.47
N LEU A 17 1.41 0.76 -3.75
CA LEU A 17 1.39 1.47 -5.01
C LEU A 17 2.29 2.69 -4.85
N VAL A 18 3.45 2.71 -5.51
CA VAL A 18 4.49 3.70 -5.30
C VAL A 18 4.76 4.51 -6.56
N ASP A 19 4.61 5.81 -6.44
CA ASP A 19 4.88 6.75 -7.52
C ASP A 19 6.38 6.84 -7.79
N VAL A 20 6.76 6.64 -9.05
CA VAL A 20 8.12 6.83 -9.55
C VAL A 20 8.15 7.81 -10.72
N SER A 21 7.14 8.68 -10.82
CA SER A 21 7.08 9.74 -11.85
C SER A 21 8.23 10.75 -11.74
N GLY A 22 8.37 11.61 -12.74
CA GLY A 22 9.47 12.58 -12.80
C GLY A 22 9.52 13.56 -11.61
N SER A 23 8.38 13.89 -10.99
CA SER A 23 8.27 14.75 -9.80
C SER A 23 8.90 14.14 -8.55
N MET A 24 8.97 12.80 -8.50
CA MET A 24 9.63 12.06 -7.42
C MET A 24 11.17 12.10 -7.49
N SER A 25 11.76 12.73 -8.50
CA SER A 25 13.23 12.82 -8.64
C SER A 25 13.90 13.53 -7.45
N GLY A 26 15.15 13.18 -7.18
CA GLY A 26 15.95 13.77 -6.11
C GLY A 26 15.71 13.13 -4.75
N ASP A 27 15.35 13.92 -3.75
CA ASP A 27 15.20 13.45 -2.38
C ASP A 27 14.00 12.51 -2.23
N ALA A 28 12.88 12.76 -2.91
CA ALA A 28 11.68 11.94 -2.78
C ALA A 28 11.91 10.46 -3.17
N ILE A 29 12.62 10.19 -4.28
CA ILE A 29 12.90 8.81 -4.68
C ILE A 29 13.91 8.12 -3.73
N ARG A 30 14.84 8.90 -3.13
CA ARG A 30 15.76 8.35 -2.13
C ARG A 30 15.02 7.96 -0.85
N GLU A 31 14.12 8.83 -0.37
CA GLU A 31 13.27 8.56 0.79
C GLU A 31 12.31 7.39 0.54
N LEU A 32 11.78 7.25 -0.69
CA LEU A 32 10.96 6.10 -1.07
C LEU A 32 11.75 4.80 -0.96
N ASN A 33 12.95 4.75 -1.54
CA ASN A 33 13.81 3.57 -1.48
C ASN A 33 14.19 3.22 -0.05
N GLU A 34 14.53 4.22 0.76
CA GLU A 34 14.84 4.03 2.18
C GLU A 34 13.60 3.57 2.96
N GLY A 35 12.43 4.14 2.69
CA GLY A 35 11.17 3.72 3.29
C GLY A 35 10.83 2.25 2.99
N LEU A 36 11.00 1.81 1.74
CA LEU A 36 10.80 0.41 1.34
C LEU A 36 11.78 -0.53 2.05
N ARG A 37 13.03 -0.08 2.25
CA ARG A 37 14.04 -0.84 3.00
C ARG A 37 13.65 -0.99 4.47
N VAL A 38 13.34 0.13 5.14
CA VAL A 38 12.95 0.15 6.56
C VAL A 38 11.67 -0.66 6.80
N PHE A 39 10.70 -0.55 5.89
CA PHE A 39 9.46 -1.35 5.94
C PHE A 39 9.76 -2.86 5.96
N GLY A 40 10.62 -3.32 5.05
CA GLY A 40 11.00 -4.73 4.99
C GLY A 40 11.70 -5.20 6.25
N GLU A 41 12.69 -4.44 6.73
CA GLU A 41 13.45 -4.76 7.94
C GLU A 41 12.54 -4.83 9.18
N ALA A 42 11.60 -3.90 9.30
CA ALA A 42 10.65 -3.87 10.42
C ALA A 42 9.74 -5.11 10.42
N LEU A 43 9.18 -5.48 9.26
CA LEU A 43 8.35 -6.68 9.14
C LEU A 43 9.14 -7.97 9.38
N GLN A 44 10.39 -8.04 8.90
CA GLN A 44 11.26 -9.20 9.09
C GLN A 44 11.73 -9.36 10.54
N SER A 45 11.82 -8.26 11.28
CA SER A 45 12.16 -8.26 12.70
C SER A 45 11.00 -8.68 13.60
N ASP A 46 9.77 -8.65 13.11
CA ASP A 46 8.58 -9.05 13.83
C ASP A 46 8.29 -10.54 13.63
N SER A 47 8.36 -11.33 14.70
CA SER A 47 8.22 -12.77 14.65
C SER A 47 6.89 -13.27 14.05
N LYS A 48 5.80 -12.47 14.16
CA LYS A 48 4.49 -12.82 13.62
C LYS A 48 4.33 -12.31 12.17
N ALA A 49 4.64 -11.03 11.93
CA ALA A 49 4.55 -10.43 10.60
C ALA A 49 5.49 -11.12 9.60
N TYR A 50 6.64 -11.60 10.06
CA TYR A 50 7.63 -12.36 9.28
C TYR A 50 6.99 -13.45 8.38
N GLY A 51 6.04 -14.20 8.91
CA GLY A 51 5.40 -15.30 8.18
C GLY A 51 3.93 -15.09 7.83
N CYS A 52 3.30 -14.00 8.29
CA CYS A 52 1.87 -13.76 8.11
C CYS A 52 1.55 -12.44 7.40
N ALA A 53 2.54 -11.57 7.18
CA ALA A 53 2.39 -10.40 6.33
C ALA A 53 2.88 -10.72 4.92
N ASP A 54 2.00 -10.53 3.93
CA ASP A 54 2.31 -10.75 2.52
C ASP A 54 2.34 -9.42 1.79
N VAL A 55 3.45 -9.13 1.13
CA VAL A 55 3.73 -7.81 0.52
C VAL A 55 3.86 -7.93 -0.99
N CYS A 56 3.27 -6.98 -1.69
CA CYS A 56 3.45 -6.74 -3.12
C CYS A 56 3.80 -5.27 -3.34
N VAL A 57 4.74 -4.97 -4.23
CA VAL A 57 5.07 -3.59 -4.61
C VAL A 57 4.81 -3.40 -6.11
N VAL A 58 4.01 -2.40 -6.41
CA VAL A 58 3.69 -1.95 -7.77
C VAL A 58 4.18 -0.52 -7.91
N SER A 59 5.15 -0.29 -8.76
CA SER A 59 5.60 1.06 -9.13
C SER A 59 4.80 1.60 -10.30
N PHE A 60 4.57 2.91 -10.32
CA PHE A 60 3.91 3.57 -11.45
C PHE A 60 4.61 4.88 -11.81
N GLY A 61 4.91 5.01 -13.08
CA GLY A 61 5.46 6.17 -13.76
C GLY A 61 4.75 6.31 -15.10
N SER A 62 5.48 6.25 -16.22
CA SER A 62 4.87 6.14 -17.57
C SER A 62 4.24 4.77 -17.83
N ALA A 63 4.60 3.76 -17.03
CA ALA A 63 4.03 2.42 -17.07
C ALA A 63 3.89 1.90 -15.64
N VAL A 64 2.96 0.96 -15.45
CA VAL A 64 2.75 0.25 -14.19
C VAL A 64 3.56 -1.04 -14.21
N GLN A 65 4.30 -1.31 -13.14
CA GLN A 65 5.14 -2.50 -13.03
C GLN A 65 5.01 -3.14 -11.65
N GLN A 66 4.73 -4.42 -11.61
CA GLN A 66 4.86 -5.20 -10.39
C GLN A 66 6.35 -5.48 -10.13
N VAL A 67 6.99 -4.65 -9.32
CA VAL A 67 8.44 -4.74 -9.04
C VAL A 67 8.76 -5.78 -7.96
N VAL A 68 7.81 -6.04 -7.08
CA VAL A 68 7.86 -7.17 -6.12
C VAL A 68 6.54 -7.91 -6.19
N PRO A 69 6.53 -9.17 -6.67
CA PRO A 69 5.33 -10.00 -6.62
C PRO A 69 4.97 -10.32 -5.17
N PHE A 70 3.72 -10.74 -4.91
CA PHE A 70 3.34 -11.13 -3.56
C PHE A 70 4.29 -12.17 -2.99
N CYS A 71 4.91 -11.84 -1.88
CA CYS A 71 5.77 -12.71 -1.09
C CYS A 71 5.51 -12.50 0.41
N PRO A 72 5.78 -13.51 1.25
CA PRO A 72 5.84 -13.31 2.70
C PRO A 72 6.89 -12.27 3.06
N ALA A 73 6.68 -11.53 4.15
CA ALA A 73 7.66 -10.55 4.64
C ALA A 73 9.06 -11.17 4.83
N ALA A 74 9.13 -12.46 5.18
CA ALA A 74 10.36 -13.24 5.28
C ALA A 74 11.22 -13.21 4.01
N GLU A 75 10.57 -13.16 2.84
CA GLU A 75 11.22 -13.21 1.52
C GLU A 75 11.25 -11.86 0.82
N TYR A 76 10.72 -10.82 1.47
CA TYR A 76 10.69 -9.49 0.88
C TYR A 76 12.10 -8.94 0.72
N VAL A 77 12.43 -8.57 -0.51
CA VAL A 77 13.66 -7.85 -0.86
C VAL A 77 13.26 -6.46 -1.36
N PRO A 78 13.66 -5.39 -0.68
CA PRO A 78 13.28 -4.04 -1.08
C PRO A 78 13.85 -3.73 -2.47
N PRO A 79 13.00 -3.28 -3.42
CA PRO A 79 13.47 -2.86 -4.74
C PRO A 79 14.20 -1.53 -4.65
N VAL A 80 15.13 -1.27 -5.58
CA VAL A 80 15.72 0.04 -5.79
C VAL A 80 15.06 0.67 -7.00
N LEU A 81 14.31 1.74 -6.78
CA LEU A 81 13.50 2.41 -7.78
C LEU A 81 14.18 3.70 -8.28
N THR A 82 13.93 4.06 -9.52
CA THR A 82 14.38 5.31 -10.13
C THR A 82 13.18 6.11 -10.62
N ALA A 83 13.23 7.43 -10.43
CA ALA A 83 12.14 8.30 -10.84
C ALA A 83 12.27 8.73 -12.31
N GLY A 84 11.12 8.85 -12.98
CA GLY A 84 11.03 9.36 -14.35
C GLY A 84 9.66 9.15 -14.97
N GLY A 85 9.36 9.91 -16.01
CA GLY A 85 8.13 9.75 -16.78
C GLY A 85 6.88 10.39 -16.20
N LEU A 86 5.73 9.86 -16.58
CA LEU A 86 4.37 10.32 -16.25
C LEU A 86 3.87 9.68 -14.94
N THR A 87 2.55 9.76 -14.68
CA THR A 87 1.91 9.29 -13.43
C THR A 87 0.69 8.44 -13.79
N ALA A 88 0.89 7.17 -14.14
CA ALA A 88 -0.17 6.20 -14.48
C ALA A 88 -0.87 5.66 -13.20
N MET A 89 -1.42 6.57 -12.39
CA MET A 89 -1.96 6.26 -11.08
C MET A 89 -3.26 5.46 -11.15
N ASN A 90 -4.14 5.74 -12.14
CA ASN A 90 -5.40 5.00 -12.28
C ASN A 90 -5.15 3.54 -12.68
N GLU A 91 -4.23 3.30 -13.60
CA GLU A 91 -3.79 1.97 -13.97
C GLU A 91 -3.16 1.23 -12.78
N ALA A 92 -2.37 1.93 -11.96
CA ALA A 92 -1.79 1.36 -10.75
C ALA A 92 -2.85 0.94 -9.72
N ILE A 93 -3.89 1.75 -9.52
CA ILE A 93 -5.02 1.40 -8.64
C ILE A 93 -5.74 0.15 -9.15
N ILE A 94 -6.05 0.09 -10.44
CA ILE A 94 -6.68 -1.08 -11.06
C ILE A 94 -5.81 -2.32 -10.85
N THR A 95 -4.52 -2.21 -11.18
CA THR A 95 -3.54 -3.30 -11.02
C THR A 95 -3.46 -3.76 -9.56
N GLY A 96 -3.39 -2.84 -8.61
CA GLY A 96 -3.34 -3.18 -7.18
C GLY A 96 -4.58 -3.90 -6.70
N LEU A 97 -5.76 -3.51 -7.17
CA LEU A 97 -7.00 -4.21 -6.86
C LEU A 97 -7.01 -5.63 -7.43
N ASP A 98 -6.53 -5.81 -8.67
CA ASP A 98 -6.42 -7.14 -9.29
C ASP A 98 -5.42 -8.04 -8.52
N MET A 99 -4.28 -7.50 -8.10
CA MET A 99 -3.31 -8.22 -7.28
C MET A 99 -3.93 -8.69 -5.94
N ILE A 100 -4.73 -7.84 -5.28
CA ILE A 100 -5.44 -8.20 -4.05
C ILE A 100 -6.45 -9.34 -4.31
N GLU A 101 -7.25 -9.27 -5.37
CA GLU A 101 -8.24 -10.33 -5.64
C GLU A 101 -7.55 -11.66 -5.99
N MET A 102 -6.44 -11.63 -6.73
CA MET A 102 -5.61 -12.81 -6.98
C MET A 102 -5.08 -13.40 -5.66
N ARG A 103 -4.48 -12.59 -4.78
CA ARG A 103 -3.95 -13.06 -3.50
C ARG A 103 -5.02 -13.64 -2.60
N LYS A 104 -6.20 -13.04 -2.55
CA LYS A 104 -7.36 -13.57 -1.82
C LYS A 104 -7.83 -14.92 -2.36
N GLN A 105 -7.76 -15.12 -3.68
CA GLN A 105 -8.08 -16.41 -4.28
C GLN A 105 -7.05 -17.47 -3.88
N GLU A 106 -5.74 -17.12 -3.92
CA GLU A 106 -4.67 -18.01 -3.46
C GLU A 106 -4.87 -18.45 -2.00
N TYR A 107 -5.24 -17.53 -1.09
CA TYR A 107 -5.55 -17.88 0.29
C TYR A 107 -6.71 -18.88 0.39
N LYS A 108 -7.79 -18.64 -0.36
CA LYS A 108 -8.95 -19.55 -0.39
C LYS A 108 -8.60 -20.94 -0.90
N ASP A 109 -7.78 -21.01 -1.96
CA ASP A 109 -7.38 -22.28 -2.59
C ASP A 109 -6.59 -23.18 -1.65
N VAL A 110 -5.90 -22.59 -0.67
CA VAL A 110 -5.10 -23.32 0.32
C VAL A 110 -5.70 -23.30 1.74
N GLY A 111 -6.90 -22.71 1.90
CA GLY A 111 -7.60 -22.69 3.17
C GLY A 111 -6.99 -21.78 4.23
N VAL A 112 -6.31 -20.69 3.82
CA VAL A 112 -5.72 -19.70 4.71
C VAL A 112 -6.70 -18.57 4.97
N ASP A 113 -6.96 -18.28 6.24
CA ASP A 113 -7.74 -17.11 6.65
C ASP A 113 -6.91 -15.83 6.49
N TYR A 114 -7.60 -14.71 6.21
CA TYR A 114 -6.91 -13.43 6.06
C TYR A 114 -7.70 -12.26 6.65
N TRP A 115 -6.97 -11.25 7.09
CA TRP A 115 -7.50 -9.94 7.44
C TRP A 115 -7.87 -9.17 6.16
N ARG A 116 -8.72 -8.15 6.30
CA ARG A 116 -9.02 -7.25 5.18
C ARG A 116 -7.71 -6.69 4.61
N PRO A 117 -7.41 -6.95 3.32
CA PRO A 117 -6.17 -6.51 2.69
C PRO A 117 -6.01 -5.00 2.71
N TRP A 118 -4.77 -4.55 2.64
CA TRP A 118 -4.41 -3.14 2.58
C TRP A 118 -3.87 -2.76 1.22
N VAL A 119 -4.27 -1.58 0.75
CA VAL A 119 -3.69 -0.93 -0.42
C VAL A 119 -3.20 0.44 0.03
N PHE A 120 -1.91 0.67 -0.06
CA PHE A 120 -1.25 1.90 0.32
C PHE A 120 -0.76 2.61 -0.93
N LEU A 121 -1.30 3.79 -1.22
CA LEU A 121 -0.94 4.59 -2.38
C LEU A 121 -0.09 5.79 -1.95
N LEU A 122 1.13 5.90 -2.51
CA LEU A 122 2.04 7.02 -2.26
C LEU A 122 2.29 7.75 -3.58
N THR A 123 1.99 9.06 -3.61
CA THR A 123 2.21 9.91 -4.79
C THR A 123 2.46 11.38 -4.39
N ASP A 124 3.25 12.10 -5.16
CA ASP A 124 3.42 13.56 -5.03
C ASP A 124 2.70 14.34 -6.13
N GLY A 125 2.02 13.63 -7.05
CA GLY A 125 1.40 14.21 -8.24
C GLY A 125 -0.09 13.89 -8.41
N VAL A 126 -0.58 14.30 -9.56
CA VAL A 126 -1.92 13.97 -10.05
C VAL A 126 -1.81 12.96 -11.19
N PRO A 127 -2.83 12.09 -11.41
CA PRO A 127 -2.79 11.12 -12.49
C PRO A 127 -2.73 11.81 -13.86
N THR A 128 -2.00 11.19 -14.78
CA THR A 128 -1.93 11.60 -16.18
C THR A 128 -2.74 10.69 -17.12
N ASP A 129 -3.15 9.53 -16.64
CA ASP A 129 -3.94 8.49 -17.31
C ASP A 129 -5.46 8.67 -17.07
N ASN A 130 -5.98 9.87 -17.40
CA ASN A 130 -7.35 10.28 -17.10
C ASN A 130 -8.43 9.44 -17.79
N GLU A 131 -8.10 8.78 -18.89
CA GLU A 131 -8.98 7.84 -19.59
C GLU A 131 -9.38 6.63 -18.73
N LEU A 132 -8.55 6.24 -17.79
CA LEU A 132 -8.81 5.13 -16.87
C LEU A 132 -9.49 5.57 -15.56
N TYR A 133 -9.67 6.88 -15.34
CA TYR A 133 -10.18 7.41 -14.08
C TYR A 133 -11.53 6.80 -13.68
N GLN A 134 -12.48 6.70 -14.61
CA GLN A 134 -13.81 6.20 -14.29
C GLN A 134 -13.80 4.72 -13.88
N ASP A 135 -13.01 3.88 -14.57
CA ASP A 135 -12.87 2.47 -14.22
C ASP A 135 -12.17 2.29 -12.88
N ALA A 136 -11.05 2.98 -12.66
CA ALA A 136 -10.32 2.95 -11.38
C ALA A 136 -11.22 3.40 -10.22
N GLN A 137 -11.96 4.50 -10.41
CA GLN A 137 -12.88 5.06 -9.42
C GLN A 137 -14.00 4.06 -9.10
N GLN A 138 -14.67 3.51 -10.10
CA GLN A 138 -15.76 2.56 -9.91
C GLN A 138 -15.29 1.31 -9.15
N ARG A 139 -14.20 0.69 -9.59
CA ARG A 139 -13.65 -0.53 -8.97
C ARG A 139 -13.20 -0.28 -7.53
N LEU A 140 -12.55 0.86 -7.28
CA LEU A 140 -12.12 1.25 -5.94
C LEU A 140 -13.32 1.49 -5.00
N GLN A 141 -14.36 2.23 -5.47
CA GLN A 141 -15.57 2.44 -4.67
C GLN A 141 -16.30 1.13 -4.36
N ASP A 142 -16.38 0.21 -5.32
CA ASP A 142 -16.98 -1.12 -5.10
C ASP A 142 -16.19 -1.94 -4.05
N ALA A 143 -14.87 -1.84 -4.07
CA ALA A 143 -14.01 -2.49 -3.08
C ALA A 143 -14.16 -1.87 -1.67
N LEU A 144 -14.23 -0.53 -1.58
CA LEU A 144 -14.39 0.20 -0.32
C LEU A 144 -15.78 0.02 0.30
N ASN A 145 -16.85 0.13 -0.52
CA ASN A 145 -18.22 -0.04 -0.09
C ASN A 145 -18.50 -1.48 0.33
N GLY A 146 -17.92 -2.44 -0.40
CA GLY A 146 -17.97 -3.87 -0.07
C GLY A 146 -17.07 -4.26 1.11
N LYS A 147 -16.34 -3.33 1.72
CA LYS A 147 -15.37 -3.58 2.80
C LYS A 147 -14.35 -4.67 2.43
N LYS A 148 -13.97 -4.73 1.15
CA LYS A 148 -13.05 -5.74 0.60
C LYS A 148 -11.59 -5.42 0.85
N ILE A 149 -11.27 -4.13 1.04
CA ILE A 149 -9.94 -3.59 1.31
C ILE A 149 -9.97 -2.45 2.33
N ASN A 150 -8.82 -2.12 2.90
CA ASN A 150 -8.52 -0.82 3.50
C ASN A 150 -7.61 -0.07 2.51
N PHE A 151 -7.92 1.18 2.21
CA PHE A 151 -7.17 2.01 1.26
C PHE A 151 -6.62 3.23 1.97
N PHE A 152 -5.32 3.45 1.84
CA PHE A 152 -4.57 4.51 2.50
C PHE A 152 -3.86 5.38 1.45
N PRO A 153 -4.54 6.39 0.89
CA PRO A 153 -3.89 7.33 -0.02
C PRO A 153 -3.03 8.31 0.76
N MET A 154 -1.79 8.52 0.32
CA MET A 154 -0.84 9.45 0.90
C MET A 154 -0.27 10.39 -0.15
N GLY A 155 -0.45 11.69 0.09
CA GLY A 155 0.21 12.76 -0.65
C GLY A 155 1.59 13.07 -0.07
N ILE A 156 2.61 13.15 -0.93
CA ILE A 156 4.00 13.38 -0.55
C ILE A 156 4.42 14.81 -0.95
N GLY A 157 4.89 15.57 0.04
CA GLY A 157 5.38 16.93 -0.17
C GLY A 157 4.29 17.99 -0.25
N GLY A 158 4.72 19.26 -0.29
CA GLY A 158 3.83 20.42 -0.27
C GLY A 158 3.02 20.62 -1.56
N GLY A 159 3.44 20.00 -2.67
CA GLY A 159 2.76 20.08 -3.96
C GLY A 159 1.71 19.00 -4.22
N ALA A 160 1.60 18.01 -3.35
CA ALA A 160 0.61 16.94 -3.51
C ALA A 160 -0.83 17.49 -3.43
N ASP A 161 -1.63 17.19 -4.45
CA ASP A 161 -3.05 17.58 -4.50
C ASP A 161 -3.90 16.59 -3.69
N THR A 162 -4.00 16.83 -2.39
CA THR A 162 -4.80 16.02 -1.47
C THR A 162 -6.29 16.05 -1.81
N GLN A 163 -6.79 17.13 -2.43
CA GLN A 163 -8.18 17.21 -2.89
C GLN A 163 -8.43 16.26 -4.08
N ALA A 164 -7.43 16.11 -4.97
CA ALA A 164 -7.51 15.10 -6.02
C ALA A 164 -7.50 13.69 -5.42
N LEU A 165 -6.65 13.43 -4.42
CA LEU A 165 -6.60 12.13 -3.73
C LEU A 165 -7.88 11.81 -2.95
N LYS A 166 -8.58 12.80 -2.41
CA LYS A 166 -9.88 12.58 -1.76
C LYS A 166 -10.90 11.90 -2.67
N LYS A 167 -10.87 12.16 -3.97
CA LYS A 167 -11.76 11.50 -4.93
C LYS A 167 -11.63 9.97 -4.94
N TYR A 168 -10.46 9.46 -4.55
CA TYR A 168 -10.19 8.03 -4.44
C TYR A 168 -10.53 7.43 -3.07
N THR A 169 -10.93 8.24 -2.11
CA THR A 169 -11.41 7.75 -0.81
C THR A 169 -12.87 7.33 -0.87
N LYS A 170 -13.36 6.65 0.16
CA LYS A 170 -14.74 6.18 0.21
C LYS A 170 -15.71 7.34 0.07
N ASN A 171 -16.48 7.37 -1.01
CA ASN A 171 -17.44 8.44 -1.35
C ASN A 171 -16.84 9.84 -1.35
N GLY A 172 -15.52 9.97 -1.58
CA GLY A 172 -14.83 11.26 -1.57
C GLY A 172 -14.71 11.95 -0.21
N SER A 173 -15.03 11.24 0.88
CA SER A 173 -15.07 11.80 2.25
C SER A 173 -14.15 11.05 3.23
N GLY A 174 -13.28 10.20 2.71
CA GLY A 174 -12.33 9.46 3.53
C GLY A 174 -11.06 10.28 3.82
N MET A 175 -10.24 9.70 4.67
CA MET A 175 -8.97 10.26 5.12
C MET A 175 -7.90 10.18 4.02
N VAL A 176 -7.18 11.27 3.81
CA VAL A 176 -5.94 11.32 3.01
C VAL A 176 -4.78 11.62 3.95
N LEU A 177 -3.76 10.79 3.90
CA LEU A 177 -2.52 11.02 4.63
C LEU A 177 -1.64 12.00 3.86
N LYS A 178 -0.84 12.80 4.57
CA LYS A 178 0.11 13.72 3.98
C LYS A 178 1.41 13.72 4.77
N ALA A 179 2.52 13.60 4.07
CA ALA A 179 3.86 13.67 4.63
C ALA A 179 4.74 14.61 3.82
N SER A 180 5.81 15.17 4.43
CA SER A 180 6.84 15.91 3.71
C SER A 180 7.71 14.97 2.87
N LYS A 181 8.42 15.52 1.86
CA LYS A 181 9.35 14.72 1.02
C LYS A 181 10.53 14.17 1.81
N GLU A 182 10.88 14.81 2.93
CA GLU A 182 12.04 14.45 3.76
C GLU A 182 11.72 13.39 4.82
N ASN A 183 10.46 13.20 5.16
CA ASN A 183 10.07 12.40 6.34
C ASN A 183 9.00 11.33 6.05
N PHE A 184 8.63 11.11 4.78
CA PHE A 184 7.56 10.16 4.52
C PHE A 184 7.95 8.69 4.73
N GLN A 185 9.24 8.38 4.88
CA GLN A 185 9.68 7.06 5.33
C GLN A 185 9.01 6.63 6.66
N GLU A 186 8.64 7.61 7.52
CA GLU A 186 7.91 7.32 8.76
C GLU A 186 6.53 6.69 8.52
N ALA A 187 5.95 6.91 7.33
CA ALA A 187 4.74 6.21 6.92
C ALA A 187 4.96 4.71 6.76
N PHE A 188 6.11 4.31 6.27
CA PHE A 188 6.48 2.91 6.15
C PHE A 188 6.73 2.26 7.51
N VAL A 189 7.33 3.00 8.45
CA VAL A 189 7.48 2.54 9.83
C VAL A 189 6.11 2.36 10.47
N TRP A 190 5.21 3.33 10.33
CA TRP A 190 3.85 3.23 10.83
C TRP A 190 3.08 2.06 10.19
N LEU A 191 3.22 1.90 8.88
CA LEU A 191 2.57 0.83 8.13
C LEU A 191 3.03 -0.55 8.62
N SER A 192 4.35 -0.76 8.73
CA SER A 192 4.91 -2.03 9.22
C SER A 192 4.48 -2.34 10.66
N SER A 193 4.55 -1.34 11.56
CA SER A 193 4.11 -1.49 12.95
C SER A 193 2.62 -1.81 13.03
N SER A 194 1.79 -1.12 12.25
CA SER A 194 0.35 -1.38 12.20
C SER A 194 0.02 -2.76 11.62
N MET A 195 0.74 -3.23 10.61
CA MET A 195 0.61 -4.60 10.08
C MET A 195 1.00 -5.64 11.14
N SER A 196 2.06 -5.38 11.91
CA SER A 196 2.49 -6.23 13.02
C SER A 196 1.41 -6.31 14.12
N VAL A 197 0.78 -5.20 14.47
CA VAL A 197 -0.35 -5.19 15.42
C VAL A 197 -1.50 -6.04 14.89
N VAL A 198 -1.89 -5.88 13.63
CA VAL A 198 -2.97 -6.67 13.02
C VAL A 198 -2.62 -8.16 13.01
N SER A 199 -1.41 -8.53 12.61
CA SER A 199 -0.98 -9.93 12.54
C SER A 199 -0.96 -10.64 13.90
N ARG A 200 -0.76 -9.89 14.99
CA ARG A 200 -0.76 -10.39 16.38
C ARG A 200 -2.14 -10.37 17.03
N SER A 201 -3.11 -9.70 16.44
CA SER A 201 -4.44 -9.56 17.02
C SER A 201 -5.19 -10.89 17.04
N ASP A 202 -6.13 -11.02 17.99
CA ASP A 202 -6.98 -12.21 18.06
C ASP A 202 -7.77 -12.35 16.75
N PRO A 203 -7.69 -13.51 16.07
CA PRO A 203 -8.38 -13.74 14.81
C PRO A 203 -9.91 -13.55 14.87
N SER A 204 -10.52 -13.63 16.06
CA SER A 204 -11.94 -13.40 16.27
C SER A 204 -12.34 -11.92 16.30
N MET A 205 -11.37 -11.00 16.45
CA MET A 205 -11.64 -9.57 16.50
C MET A 205 -12.17 -9.05 15.16
N SER A 206 -13.22 -8.23 15.21
CA SER A 206 -13.77 -7.52 14.04
C SER A 206 -13.11 -6.16 13.78
N LYS A 207 -12.39 -5.64 14.76
CA LYS A 207 -11.67 -4.36 14.72
C LYS A 207 -10.34 -4.51 15.45
N VAL A 208 -9.34 -3.84 14.90
CA VAL A 208 -8.00 -3.73 15.49
C VAL A 208 -7.64 -2.24 15.48
N ASP A 209 -7.23 -1.72 16.62
CA ASP A 209 -6.71 -0.36 16.72
C ASP A 209 -5.28 -0.36 16.19
N LEU A 210 -5.03 0.48 15.19
CA LEU A 210 -3.70 0.62 14.59
C LEU A 210 -2.80 1.49 15.46
N GLU A 211 -1.50 1.42 15.19
CA GLU A 211 -0.55 2.33 15.84
C GLU A 211 -0.93 3.81 15.58
N PRO A 212 -0.71 4.71 16.53
CA PRO A 212 -0.90 6.14 16.30
C PRO A 212 -0.06 6.62 15.12
N LEU A 213 -0.64 7.52 14.31
CA LEU A 213 0.12 8.15 13.23
C LEU A 213 1.29 8.96 13.78
N PRO A 214 2.48 8.91 13.14
CA PRO A 214 3.58 9.80 13.47
C PRO A 214 3.17 11.27 13.37
N ASN A 215 3.75 12.13 14.21
CA ASN A 215 3.46 13.58 14.18
C ASN A 215 3.84 14.27 12.87
N THR A 216 4.71 13.65 12.07
CA THR A 216 5.13 14.10 10.74
C THR A 216 4.12 13.79 9.64
N ILE A 217 3.13 12.94 9.95
CA ILE A 217 2.04 12.58 9.05
C ILE A 217 0.79 13.30 9.52
N THR A 218 0.23 14.12 8.66
CA THR A 218 -1.04 14.81 8.90
C THR A 218 -2.19 14.09 8.21
N VAL A 219 -3.38 14.28 8.74
CA VAL A 219 -4.63 13.74 8.17
C VAL A 219 -5.45 14.89 7.63
N GLU A 220 -5.81 14.83 6.36
CA GLU A 220 -6.78 15.73 5.75
C GLU A 220 -8.14 15.01 5.64
N LEU A 221 -9.16 15.62 6.26
CA LEU A 221 -10.55 15.11 6.31
C LEU A 221 -11.42 15.70 5.22
#